data_18ba999175af6afe17c95c2672d1742c
#
_entry.id   18ba999175af6afe17c95c2672d1742c
#
_cell.length_a   1.000
_cell.length_b   1.000
_cell.length_c   1.000
_cell.angle_alpha   90.00
_cell.angle_beta   90.00
_cell.angle_gamma   90.00
#
_symmetry.space_group_name_H-M   'P 1'
#
loop_
_entity.id
_entity.type
_entity.pdbx_description
1 polymer ?
#
loop_
_entity_poly.entity_id
_entity_poly.type
_entity_poly.pdbx_seq_one_letter_code
_entity_poly.pdbx_strand_id
1 'polypeptide(L)'
;MIVKVSIPNRFQFKTAPGFRTMLMQKQGEVHYIGGADILPPPLETEEEGRMIDLLGSPEDRQARSCLIEHNLRLVVYIAKKFDNTSVGVEDLISIGTIGLIKAINTFKPDKNIKLATYASRCIENEILMYLRRNSKTRLE
;
A
#
# COMPACT_ATOMS: atom_id res chain seq x y z
N MET A 1 -9.65 13.87 -9.36
CA MET A 1 -9.60 14.02 -7.89
C MET A 1 -8.15 13.96 -7.43
N ILE A 2 -7.72 14.95 -6.69
CA ILE A 2 -6.35 14.99 -6.16
C ILE A 2 -6.36 14.34 -4.77
N VAL A 3 -5.53 13.32 -4.59
CA VAL A 3 -5.41 12.64 -3.31
C VAL A 3 -4.01 12.90 -2.75
N LYS A 4 -3.94 13.38 -1.52
CA LYS A 4 -2.68 13.53 -0.78
C LYS A 4 -2.39 12.25 -0.02
N VAL A 5 -1.21 11.69 -0.19
CA VAL A 5 -0.79 10.52 0.57
C VAL A 5 0.36 10.94 1.48
N SER A 6 0.14 10.79 2.79
CA SER A 6 1.17 11.02 3.80
C SER A 6 1.58 9.68 4.40
N ILE A 7 2.86 9.37 4.33
CA ILE A 7 3.38 8.12 4.87
C ILE A 7 4.13 8.41 6.18
N PRO A 8 3.83 7.66 7.27
CA PRO A 8 4.54 7.85 8.53
C PRO A 8 6.05 7.67 8.38
N ASN A 9 6.84 8.52 9.04
CA ASN A 9 8.30 8.53 8.93
C ASN A 9 8.98 7.19 9.21
N ARG A 10 8.37 6.34 10.02
CA ARG A 10 8.92 5.01 10.32
C ARG A 10 8.89 4.05 9.14
N PHE A 11 8.15 4.40 8.10
CA PHE A 11 8.08 3.64 6.85
C PHE A 11 8.75 4.44 5.74
N GLN A 12 10.05 4.63 5.84
CA GLN A 12 10.79 5.27 4.76
C GLN A 12 11.00 4.26 3.64
N PHE A 13 10.33 4.50 2.54
CA PHE A 13 10.51 3.72 1.33
C PHE A 13 11.75 4.25 0.59
N LYS A 14 12.87 3.59 0.77
CA LYS A 14 14.02 3.80 -0.13
C LYS A 14 13.77 2.97 -1.38
N THR A 15 12.89 3.47 -2.23
CA THR A 15 12.35 2.72 -3.35
C THR A 15 12.94 3.20 -4.67
N ALA A 16 12.52 2.53 -5.76
CA ALA A 16 12.83 2.91 -7.11
C ALA A 16 12.58 4.40 -7.36
N PRO A 17 13.35 5.04 -8.27
CA PRO A 17 13.28 6.49 -8.48
C PRO A 17 11.87 7.04 -8.71
N GLY A 18 11.03 6.30 -9.44
CA GLY A 18 9.67 6.72 -9.73
C GLY A 18 8.78 6.82 -8.49
N PHE A 19 8.86 5.84 -7.60
CA PHE A 19 8.09 5.84 -6.35
C PHE A 19 8.56 6.95 -5.42
N ARG A 20 9.87 7.14 -5.32
CA ARG A 20 10.45 8.19 -4.50
C ARG A 20 10.02 9.58 -4.98
N THR A 21 10.04 9.79 -6.29
CA THR A 21 9.58 11.05 -6.88
C THR A 21 8.12 11.29 -6.58
N MET A 22 7.30 10.24 -6.69
CA MET A 22 5.88 10.30 -6.39
C MET A 22 5.61 10.64 -4.93
N LEU A 23 6.39 10.09 -3.99
CA LEU A 23 6.17 10.29 -2.56
C LEU A 23 6.84 11.54 -1.98
N MET A 24 7.88 12.07 -2.62
CA MET A 24 8.66 13.18 -2.09
C MET A 24 8.38 14.52 -2.77
N GLN A 25 7.43 14.55 -3.66
CA GLN A 25 7.07 15.80 -4.32
C GLN A 25 6.41 16.76 -3.32
N LYS A 26 6.99 17.91 -3.14
CA LYS A 26 6.50 18.96 -2.22
C LYS A 26 6.46 18.57 -0.73
N GLN A 27 7.62 18.37 -0.13
CA GLN A 27 7.74 18.23 1.33
C GLN A 27 7.04 17.01 1.94
N GLY A 28 7.13 15.87 1.27
CA GLY A 28 6.59 14.62 1.78
C GLY A 28 5.10 14.42 1.51
N GLU A 29 4.48 15.30 0.78
CA GLU A 29 3.12 15.13 0.30
C GLU A 29 3.13 14.67 -1.15
N VAL A 30 2.39 13.63 -1.44
CA VAL A 30 2.19 13.14 -2.80
C VAL A 30 0.80 13.53 -3.25
N HIS A 31 0.75 14.28 -4.34
CA HIS A 31 -0.51 14.58 -5.00
C HIS A 31 -0.76 13.53 -6.06
N TYR A 32 -1.79 12.75 -5.84
CA TYR A 32 -2.22 11.70 -6.72
C TYR A 32 -3.49 12.17 -7.45
N ILE A 33 -3.40 12.27 -8.77
CA ILE A 33 -4.52 12.76 -9.59
C ILE A 33 -5.13 11.58 -10.33
N GLY A 34 -6.39 11.28 -10.04
CA GLY A 34 -7.26 10.45 -10.85
C GLY A 34 -6.98 8.97 -10.91
N GLY A 35 -5.97 8.45 -10.32
CA GLY A 35 -5.82 7.03 -10.15
C GLY A 35 -4.76 6.36 -11.00
N ALA A 36 -5.17 5.66 -11.98
CA ALA A 36 -4.37 4.65 -12.65
C ALA A 36 -3.16 5.16 -13.43
N ASP A 37 -3.16 6.42 -13.83
CA ASP A 37 -2.17 6.92 -14.78
C ASP A 37 -0.80 7.25 -14.17
N ILE A 38 -0.75 7.44 -12.86
CA ILE A 38 0.49 7.79 -12.15
C ILE A 38 1.09 6.59 -11.44
N LEU A 39 0.26 5.66 -10.99
CA LEU A 39 0.72 4.46 -10.30
C LEU A 39 1.11 3.38 -11.31
N PRO A 40 2.18 2.62 -11.04
CA PRO A 40 2.58 1.54 -11.93
C PRO A 40 1.49 0.45 -11.99
N PRO A 41 1.36 -0.24 -13.15
CA PRO A 41 0.40 -1.32 -13.27
C PRO A 41 0.80 -2.52 -12.41
N PRO A 42 -0.14 -3.44 -12.11
CA PRO A 42 0.19 -4.68 -11.43
C PRO A 42 1.26 -5.47 -12.21
N LEU A 43 2.10 -6.18 -11.46
CA LEU A 43 3.10 -7.07 -12.06
C LEU A 43 2.43 -8.26 -12.74
N GLU A 44 3.06 -8.73 -13.82
CA GLU A 44 2.70 -10.01 -14.41
C GLU A 44 3.00 -11.15 -13.44
N THR A 45 2.25 -12.25 -13.56
CA THR A 45 2.33 -13.37 -12.62
C THR A 45 3.75 -13.91 -12.46
N GLU A 46 4.50 -14.02 -13.55
CA GLU A 46 5.88 -14.51 -13.52
C GLU A 46 6.84 -13.55 -12.83
N GLU A 47 6.68 -12.25 -13.09
CA GLU A 47 7.49 -11.22 -12.44
C GLU A 47 7.20 -11.13 -10.96
N GLU A 48 5.93 -11.15 -10.59
CA GLU A 48 5.52 -11.15 -9.18
C GLU A 48 6.11 -12.35 -8.45
N GLY A 49 6.05 -13.55 -9.05
CA GLY A 49 6.66 -14.76 -8.51
C GLY A 49 8.16 -14.61 -8.30
N ARG A 50 8.87 -14.01 -9.26
CA ARG A 50 10.32 -13.76 -9.13
C ARG A 50 10.61 -12.80 -7.97
N MET A 51 9.82 -11.75 -7.81
CA MET A 51 10.00 -10.81 -6.71
C MET A 51 9.73 -11.46 -5.35
N ILE A 52 8.72 -12.32 -5.27
CA ILE A 52 8.41 -13.07 -4.05
C ILE A 52 9.57 -14.01 -3.69
N ASP A 53 10.15 -14.70 -4.67
CA ASP A 53 11.29 -15.60 -4.46
C ASP A 53 12.55 -14.86 -3.97
N LEU A 54 12.70 -13.58 -4.32
CA LEU A 54 13.82 -12.78 -3.88
C LEU A 54 13.66 -12.24 -2.44
N LEU A 55 12.49 -12.38 -1.84
CA LEU A 55 12.30 -11.98 -0.45
C LEU A 55 13.15 -12.85 0.48
N GLY A 56 13.91 -12.19 1.37
CA GLY A 56 14.86 -12.87 2.25
C GLY A 56 16.25 -13.09 1.63
N SER A 57 16.45 -12.74 0.37
CA SER A 57 17.73 -12.77 -0.32
C SER A 57 18.48 -11.44 -0.18
N PRO A 58 19.71 -11.32 -0.68
CA PRO A 58 20.40 -10.02 -0.72
C PRO A 58 19.64 -8.94 -1.49
N GLU A 59 18.78 -9.32 -2.45
CA GLU A 59 17.96 -8.42 -3.24
C GLU A 59 16.59 -8.13 -2.62
N ASP A 60 16.36 -8.55 -1.37
CA ASP A 60 15.08 -8.39 -0.66
C ASP A 60 14.54 -6.96 -0.71
N ARG A 61 15.39 -5.98 -0.50
CA ARG A 61 14.97 -4.57 -0.48
C ARG A 61 14.35 -4.13 -1.81
N GLN A 62 14.99 -4.51 -2.92
CA GLN A 62 14.49 -4.15 -4.25
C GLN A 62 13.20 -4.90 -4.59
N ALA A 63 13.17 -6.18 -4.27
CA ALA A 63 11.99 -7.02 -4.50
C ALA A 63 10.79 -6.49 -3.70
N ARG A 64 11.01 -6.17 -2.44
CA ARG A 64 9.96 -5.63 -1.55
C ARG A 64 9.42 -4.30 -2.06
N SER A 65 10.32 -3.40 -2.45
CA SER A 65 9.93 -2.11 -3.01
C SER A 65 9.12 -2.26 -4.29
N CYS A 66 9.53 -3.16 -5.17
CA CYS A 66 8.82 -3.46 -6.40
C CYS A 66 7.40 -3.99 -6.13
N LEU A 67 7.28 -4.93 -5.19
CA LEU A 67 5.98 -5.49 -4.81
C LEU A 67 5.06 -4.42 -4.21
N ILE A 68 5.59 -3.52 -3.40
CA ILE A 68 4.81 -2.42 -2.83
C ILE A 68 4.32 -1.48 -3.93
N GLU A 69 5.22 -1.01 -4.79
CA GLU A 69 4.89 -0.06 -5.86
C GLU A 69 3.78 -0.59 -6.77
N HIS A 70 3.91 -1.83 -7.20
CA HIS A 70 3.00 -2.42 -8.17
C HIS A 70 1.68 -2.92 -7.56
N ASN A 71 1.50 -2.76 -6.24
CA ASN A 71 0.27 -3.07 -5.53
C ASN A 71 -0.40 -1.82 -4.92
N LEU A 72 0.12 -0.62 -5.18
CA LEU A 72 -0.48 0.62 -4.67
C LEU A 72 -1.86 0.89 -5.26
N ARG A 73 -2.10 0.50 -6.50
CA ARG A 73 -3.43 0.60 -7.11
C ARG A 73 -4.47 -0.18 -6.33
N LEU A 74 -4.09 -1.34 -5.83
CA LEU A 74 -4.95 -2.16 -4.99
C LEU A 74 -5.32 -1.44 -3.69
N VAL A 75 -4.33 -0.78 -3.06
CA VAL A 75 -4.57 0.01 -1.85
C VAL A 75 -5.58 1.12 -2.12
N VAL A 76 -5.40 1.86 -3.20
CA VAL A 76 -6.32 2.95 -3.58
C VAL A 76 -7.72 2.41 -3.85
N TYR A 77 -7.82 1.32 -4.57
CA TYR A 77 -9.10 0.68 -4.89
C TYR A 77 -9.87 0.29 -3.62
N ILE A 78 -9.17 -0.32 -2.67
CA ILE A 78 -9.78 -0.74 -1.40
C ILE A 78 -10.14 0.46 -0.53
N ALA A 79 -9.27 1.45 -0.43
CA ALA A 79 -9.51 2.67 0.35
C ALA A 79 -10.76 3.42 -0.14
N LYS A 80 -10.97 3.46 -1.44
CA LYS A 80 -12.15 4.10 -2.04
C LYS A 80 -13.47 3.44 -1.65
N LYS A 81 -13.45 2.17 -1.30
CA LYS A 81 -14.66 1.48 -0.80
C LYS A 81 -15.14 2.03 0.54
N PHE A 82 -14.29 2.71 1.27
CA PHE A 82 -14.58 3.28 2.59
C PHE A 82 -14.76 4.80 2.52
N ASP A 83 -15.06 5.36 1.37
CA ASP A 83 -15.21 6.80 1.17
C ASP A 83 -16.44 7.39 1.89
N ASN A 84 -17.40 6.56 2.25
CA ASN A 84 -18.58 6.94 3.03
C ASN A 84 -18.31 7.09 4.53
N THR A 85 -17.08 6.86 4.96
CA THR A 85 -16.69 7.06 6.37
C THR A 85 -16.33 8.54 6.61
N SER A 86 -16.25 8.91 7.88
CA SER A 86 -15.84 10.27 8.27
C SER A 86 -14.35 10.54 8.10
N VAL A 87 -13.59 9.52 7.75
CA VAL A 87 -12.14 9.61 7.55
C VAL A 87 -11.88 9.90 6.07
N GLY A 88 -10.97 10.85 5.79
CA GLY A 88 -10.58 11.17 4.42
C GLY A 88 -9.92 9.99 3.72
N VAL A 89 -10.20 9.85 2.42
CA VAL A 89 -9.64 8.75 1.62
C VAL A 89 -8.10 8.76 1.62
N GLU A 90 -7.50 9.94 1.76
CA GLU A 90 -6.04 10.09 1.84
C GLU A 90 -5.45 9.36 3.04
N ASP A 91 -6.09 9.53 4.20
CA ASP A 91 -5.69 8.83 5.42
C ASP A 91 -5.90 7.32 5.28
N LEU A 92 -6.99 6.90 4.66
CA LEU A 92 -7.27 5.49 4.42
C LEU A 92 -6.24 4.86 3.49
N ILE A 93 -5.78 5.59 2.47
CA ILE A 93 -4.71 5.10 1.59
C ILE A 93 -3.41 4.91 2.38
N SER A 94 -3.07 5.84 3.25
CA SER A 94 -1.87 5.73 4.11
C SER A 94 -1.96 4.51 5.02
N ILE A 95 -3.10 4.32 5.66
CA ILE A 95 -3.35 3.17 6.55
C ILE A 95 -3.33 1.86 5.74
N GLY A 96 -3.98 1.85 4.58
CA GLY A 96 -3.99 0.69 3.68
C GLY A 96 -2.60 0.30 3.20
N THR A 97 -1.73 1.29 2.95
CA THR A 97 -0.34 1.05 2.57
C THR A 97 0.42 0.32 3.70
N ILE A 98 0.15 0.65 4.95
CA ILE A 98 0.71 -0.09 6.10
C ILE A 98 0.25 -1.55 6.05
N GLY A 99 -1.02 -1.79 5.75
CA GLY A 99 -1.56 -3.14 5.59
C GLY A 99 -0.86 -3.92 4.47
N LEU A 100 -0.60 -3.27 3.35
CA LEU A 100 0.15 -3.86 2.23
C LEU A 100 1.57 -4.25 2.64
N ILE A 101 2.27 -3.38 3.35
CA ILE A 101 3.63 -3.67 3.84
C ILE A 101 3.62 -4.88 4.77
N LYS A 102 2.68 -4.93 5.68
CA LYS A 102 2.52 -6.08 6.60
C LYS A 102 2.23 -7.36 5.81
N ALA A 103 1.41 -7.27 4.77
CA ALA A 103 1.09 -8.41 3.91
C ALA A 103 2.36 -8.98 3.25
N ILE A 104 3.18 -8.11 2.65
CA ILE A 104 4.41 -8.53 1.99
C ILE A 104 5.39 -9.14 2.99
N ASN A 105 5.46 -8.58 4.21
CA ASN A 105 6.35 -9.09 5.25
C ASN A 105 5.93 -10.46 5.81
N THR A 106 4.66 -10.79 5.74
CA THR A 106 4.10 -12.02 6.33
C THR A 106 3.60 -13.02 5.31
N PHE A 107 3.69 -12.71 4.03
CA PHE A 107 3.19 -13.56 2.97
C PHE A 107 3.99 -14.86 2.89
N LYS A 108 3.28 -15.98 2.78
CA LYS A 108 3.85 -17.31 2.62
C LYS A 108 3.39 -17.91 1.30
N PRO A 109 4.27 -18.00 0.29
CA PRO A 109 3.89 -18.45 -1.05
C PRO A 109 3.46 -19.92 -1.12
N ASP A 110 3.80 -20.73 -0.14
CA ASP A 110 3.47 -22.15 -0.05
C ASP A 110 1.98 -22.43 0.27
N LYS A 111 1.20 -21.42 0.61
CA LYS A 111 -0.21 -21.60 1.01
C LYS A 111 -1.20 -21.51 -0.16
N ASN A 112 -0.73 -21.53 -1.38
CA ASN A 112 -1.56 -21.55 -2.60
C ASN A 112 -2.57 -20.39 -2.68
N ILE A 113 -2.23 -19.25 -2.13
CA ILE A 113 -3.01 -18.01 -2.16
C ILE A 113 -2.22 -16.95 -2.92
N LYS A 114 -2.87 -16.21 -3.80
CA LYS A 114 -2.21 -15.11 -4.51
C LYS A 114 -1.92 -13.96 -3.55
N LEU A 115 -0.79 -13.27 -3.78
CA LEU A 115 -0.41 -12.11 -2.97
C LEU A 115 -1.51 -11.06 -2.94
N ALA A 116 -2.13 -10.74 -4.06
CA ALA A 116 -3.21 -9.75 -4.12
C ALA A 116 -4.38 -10.11 -3.21
N THR A 117 -4.76 -11.37 -3.15
CA THR A 117 -5.84 -11.85 -2.28
C THR A 117 -5.48 -11.67 -0.81
N TYR A 118 -4.27 -12.07 -0.44
CA TYR A 118 -3.79 -11.92 0.93
C TYR A 118 -3.63 -10.45 1.31
N ALA A 119 -3.02 -9.66 0.43
CA ALA A 119 -2.81 -8.23 0.64
C ALA A 119 -4.14 -7.48 0.79
N SER A 120 -5.15 -7.83 0.00
CA SER A 120 -6.48 -7.20 0.11
C SER A 120 -7.05 -7.34 1.53
N ARG A 121 -6.94 -8.53 2.11
CA ARG A 121 -7.41 -8.78 3.48
C ARG A 121 -6.62 -7.96 4.51
N CYS A 122 -5.31 -7.90 4.35
CA CYS A 122 -4.45 -7.13 5.26
C CYS A 122 -4.74 -5.62 5.17
N ILE A 123 -4.95 -5.11 3.96
CA ILE A 123 -5.30 -3.71 3.73
C ILE A 123 -6.65 -3.38 4.36
N GLU A 124 -7.66 -4.18 4.09
CA GLU A 124 -9.00 -4.01 4.67
C GLU A 124 -8.97 -4.06 6.20
N ASN A 125 -8.24 -5.02 6.77
CA ASN A 125 -8.12 -5.16 8.22
C ASN A 125 -7.48 -3.94 8.87
N GLU A 126 -6.41 -3.40 8.29
CA GLU A 126 -5.78 -2.18 8.81
C GLU A 126 -6.73 -0.99 8.77
N ILE A 127 -7.46 -0.83 7.68
CA ILE A 127 -8.44 0.25 7.55
C ILE A 127 -9.56 0.07 8.58
N LEU A 128 -10.12 -1.13 8.71
CA LEU A 128 -11.18 -1.41 9.67
C LEU A 128 -10.74 -1.18 11.11
N MET A 129 -9.54 -1.61 11.47
CA MET A 129 -8.99 -1.37 12.81
C MET A 129 -8.82 0.12 13.09
N TYR A 130 -8.35 0.87 12.11
CA TYR A 130 -8.22 2.31 12.23
C TYR A 130 -9.58 2.99 12.42
N LEU A 131 -10.57 2.61 11.64
CA LEU A 131 -11.92 3.16 11.74
C LEU A 131 -12.56 2.87 13.09
N ARG A 132 -12.36 1.67 13.63
CA ARG A 132 -12.85 1.30 14.96
C ARG A 132 -12.22 2.13 16.07
N ARG A 133 -10.90 2.33 16.03
CA ARG A 133 -10.20 3.20 16.99
C ARG A 133 -10.69 4.63 16.92
N ASN A 134 -10.83 5.15 15.73
CA ASN A 134 -11.29 6.51 15.49
C ASN A 134 -12.72 6.72 15.98
N SER A 135 -13.60 5.74 15.79
CA SER A 135 -14.97 5.74 16.28
C SER A 135 -15.01 5.77 17.82
N LYS A 136 -14.21 4.94 18.48
CA LYS A 136 -14.12 4.92 19.95
C LYS A 136 -13.65 6.25 20.52
N THR A 137 -12.66 6.86 19.91
CA THR A 137 -12.13 8.15 20.34
C THR A 137 -13.19 9.27 20.24
N ARG A 138 -14.09 9.18 19.26
CA ARG A 138 -15.16 10.13 19.10
C ARG A 138 -16.28 10.01 20.14
N LEU A 139 -16.48 8.82 20.68
CA LEU A 139 -17.53 8.57 21.68
C LEU A 139 -17.10 8.99 23.09
N GLU A 140 -15.83 9.24 23.28
CA GLU A 140 -15.27 9.77 24.52
C GLU A 140 -15.20 11.29 24.48
#